data_aa2c1fc7818e27fdb0d30d21bba1fcae
#
_entry.id   aa2c1fc7818e27fdb0d30d21bba1fcae
#
_cell.length_a   1.000
_cell.length_b   1.000
_cell.length_c   1.000
_cell.angle_alpha   90.00
_cell.angle_beta   90.00
_cell.angle_gamma   90.00
#
_symmetry.space_group_name_H-M   'P 1'
#
loop_
_entity.id
_entity.type
_entity.pdbx_description
1 polymer ?
#
loop_
_entity_poly.entity_id
_entity_poly.type
_entity_poly.pdbx_seq_one_letter_code
_entity_poly.pdbx_strand_id
1 'polypeptide(L)'
;MAKAEEGDARMEPVQVAPPLAYAPPAKSPNRKIWVFAAGIGTTVATLIGVYVINAYFKSNVMGLYVNGFLPVGALLVGAAASAGYGIVSYTTGVRIRRGLMVAILVAQGLAYWVAQYAEFAAHGPLRYSATGQRIGFVEYFQLETENMAWSSTRSYDHSPPIELGKWGYLVRFGEFAGFVLGGLIAPLGLMKAKYCDLCEAYMKSDLLVTVPAGGGAAFLPKFGKAKAEQAASAQAAMEEGAVKIDEVVEFGRRGDATGMRAKVAEIKAQHGKAHRKPRKFQVSLVRCPQCSSGHLRCYLTVQNGNRINHTELGTVELTQEFIREWRAKRA
;
A
#
# COMPACT_ATOMS: atom_id res chain seq x y z
N MET A 1 12.86 -57.28 22.52
CA MET A 1 12.04 -56.14 22.00
C MET A 1 11.89 -55.14 23.12
N ALA A 2 12.75 -54.10 23.14
CA ALA A 2 12.71 -53.03 24.10
C ALA A 2 11.93 -51.85 23.48
N LYS A 3 10.83 -51.46 24.16
CA LYS A 3 10.06 -50.27 23.81
C LYS A 3 10.86 -49.02 24.25
N ALA A 4 11.28 -48.20 23.32
CA ALA A 4 11.80 -46.89 23.63
C ALA A 4 10.63 -45.99 24.08
N GLU A 5 10.68 -45.51 25.30
CA GLU A 5 9.79 -44.47 25.81
C GLU A 5 10.25 -43.11 25.20
N GLU A 6 9.43 -42.61 24.32
CA GLU A 6 9.54 -41.30 23.71
C GLU A 6 9.09 -40.25 24.74
N GLY A 7 10.06 -39.66 25.46
CA GLY A 7 9.82 -38.61 26.45
C GLY A 7 9.35 -37.34 25.76
N ASP A 8 8.04 -37.06 25.81
CA ASP A 8 7.39 -35.83 25.38
C ASP A 8 7.84 -34.66 26.31
N ALA A 9 8.95 -34.04 25.96
CA ALA A 9 9.43 -32.83 26.66
C ALA A 9 8.54 -31.63 26.28
N ARG A 10 7.36 -31.56 26.90
CA ARG A 10 6.54 -30.35 26.86
C ARG A 10 7.33 -29.21 27.52
N MET A 11 7.84 -28.30 26.68
CA MET A 11 8.33 -27.01 27.16
C MET A 11 7.19 -26.28 27.87
N GLU A 12 7.31 -26.10 29.18
CA GLU A 12 6.40 -25.23 29.93
C GLU A 12 6.44 -23.82 29.32
N PRO A 13 5.28 -23.18 29.11
CA PRO A 13 5.25 -21.81 28.64
C PRO A 13 5.89 -20.91 29.69
N VAL A 14 6.99 -20.26 29.33
CA VAL A 14 7.66 -19.24 30.14
C VAL A 14 6.61 -18.17 30.47
N GLN A 15 6.20 -18.09 31.73
CA GLN A 15 5.34 -17.02 32.23
C GLN A 15 6.11 -15.70 32.13
N VAL A 16 5.87 -14.96 31.05
CA VAL A 16 6.37 -13.61 30.87
C VAL A 16 5.66 -12.73 31.91
N ALA A 17 6.42 -12.15 32.83
CA ALA A 17 5.89 -11.21 33.81
C ALA A 17 5.04 -10.13 33.12
N PRO A 18 3.87 -9.76 33.69
CA PRO A 18 2.98 -8.78 33.07
C PRO A 18 3.75 -7.47 32.83
N PRO A 19 3.67 -6.90 31.62
CA PRO A 19 4.37 -5.67 31.30
C PRO A 19 3.93 -4.57 32.26
N LEU A 20 4.92 -3.84 32.81
CA LEU A 20 4.70 -2.63 33.62
C LEU A 20 3.56 -1.80 33.00
N ALA A 21 2.53 -1.52 33.80
CA ALA A 21 1.30 -0.89 33.36
C ALA A 21 1.60 0.46 32.67
N TYR A 22 1.75 0.42 31.35
CA TYR A 22 1.79 1.62 30.54
C TYR A 22 0.36 2.18 30.52
N ALA A 23 0.14 3.30 31.21
CA ALA A 23 -1.10 4.06 31.08
C ALA A 23 -1.05 4.80 29.73
N PRO A 24 -1.86 4.41 28.75
CA PRO A 24 -1.88 5.13 27.48
C PRO A 24 -2.34 6.57 27.72
N PRO A 25 -1.76 7.56 27.00
CA PRO A 25 -2.18 8.94 27.14
C PRO A 25 -3.67 9.06 26.84
N ALA A 26 -4.40 9.85 27.68
CA ALA A 26 -5.83 10.10 27.50
C ALA A 26 -6.11 10.63 26.09
N LYS A 27 -6.96 9.94 25.37
CA LYS A 27 -7.22 10.23 23.96
C LYS A 27 -8.50 11.05 23.79
N SER A 28 -8.45 12.06 22.93
CA SER A 28 -9.61 12.85 22.58
C SER A 28 -10.74 11.96 22.03
N PRO A 29 -11.98 12.04 22.56
CA PRO A 29 -13.11 11.23 22.08
C PRO A 29 -13.47 11.54 20.60
N ASN A 30 -13.09 12.70 20.09
CA ASN A 30 -13.52 13.23 18.80
C ASN A 30 -12.58 12.88 17.62
N ARG A 31 -11.61 11.97 17.79
CA ARG A 31 -10.63 11.66 16.72
C ARG A 31 -11.25 11.20 15.41
N LYS A 32 -12.36 10.45 15.47
CA LYS A 32 -13.07 10.02 14.25
C LYS A 32 -13.63 11.22 13.48
N ILE A 33 -14.11 12.25 14.17
CA ILE A 33 -14.62 13.48 13.55
C ILE A 33 -13.50 14.17 12.77
N TRP A 34 -12.30 14.25 13.34
CA TRP A 34 -11.13 14.82 12.63
C TRP A 34 -10.75 14.05 11.37
N VAL A 35 -10.89 12.71 11.38
CA VAL A 35 -10.65 11.89 10.17
C VAL A 35 -11.67 12.26 9.07
N PHE A 36 -12.95 12.39 9.43
CA PHE A 36 -13.97 12.79 8.46
C PHE A 36 -13.78 14.23 7.99
N ALA A 37 -13.53 15.17 8.90
CA ALA A 37 -13.32 16.57 8.56
C ALA A 37 -12.13 16.75 7.60
N ALA A 38 -11.00 16.08 7.87
CA ALA A 38 -9.84 16.12 6.99
C ALA A 38 -10.11 15.43 5.65
N GLY A 39 -10.81 14.29 5.65
CA GLY A 39 -11.19 13.60 4.43
C GLY A 39 -12.09 14.44 3.54
N ILE A 40 -13.14 15.07 4.12
CA ILE A 40 -14.01 15.99 3.38
C ILE A 40 -13.20 17.20 2.91
N GLY A 41 -12.34 17.76 3.76
CA GLY A 41 -11.50 18.91 3.41
C GLY A 41 -10.60 18.63 2.20
N THR A 42 -9.92 17.48 2.16
CA THR A 42 -9.10 17.09 1.00
C THR A 42 -9.96 16.80 -0.23
N THR A 43 -11.14 16.21 -0.06
CA THR A 43 -12.09 16.00 -1.16
C THR A 43 -12.49 17.33 -1.78
N VAL A 44 -12.95 18.29 -0.97
CA VAL A 44 -13.35 19.63 -1.44
C VAL A 44 -12.17 20.34 -2.13
N ALA A 45 -10.99 20.33 -1.52
CA ALA A 45 -9.81 20.94 -2.12
C ALA A 45 -9.45 20.31 -3.49
N THR A 46 -9.56 18.99 -3.60
CA THR A 46 -9.33 18.27 -4.87
C THR A 46 -10.37 18.63 -5.92
N LEU A 47 -11.66 18.70 -5.55
CA LEU A 47 -12.74 19.09 -6.46
C LEU A 47 -12.58 20.52 -6.96
N ILE A 48 -12.17 21.45 -6.08
CA ILE A 48 -11.82 22.83 -6.49
C ILE A 48 -10.65 22.80 -7.47
N GLY A 49 -9.62 22.00 -7.20
CA GLY A 49 -8.49 21.83 -8.12
C GLY A 49 -8.91 21.31 -9.50
N VAL A 50 -9.76 20.28 -9.56
CA VAL A 50 -10.33 19.75 -10.81
C VAL A 50 -11.12 20.84 -11.54
N TYR A 51 -12.00 21.56 -10.83
CA TYR A 51 -12.77 22.68 -11.41
C TYR A 51 -11.85 23.74 -12.01
N VAL A 52 -10.84 24.18 -11.29
CA VAL A 52 -9.86 25.19 -11.75
C VAL A 52 -9.12 24.71 -12.98
N ILE A 53 -8.61 23.46 -12.98
CA ILE A 53 -7.92 22.89 -14.13
C ILE A 53 -8.85 22.84 -15.35
N ASN A 54 -10.07 22.36 -15.20
CA ASN A 54 -11.02 22.30 -16.31
C ASN A 54 -11.41 23.68 -16.83
N ALA A 55 -11.65 24.65 -15.93
CA ALA A 55 -12.06 26.01 -16.31
C ALA A 55 -10.95 26.79 -17.02
N TYR A 56 -9.72 26.76 -16.53
CA TYR A 56 -8.62 27.57 -17.06
C TYR A 56 -7.83 26.87 -18.15
N PHE A 57 -7.55 25.56 -17.98
CA PHE A 57 -6.69 24.83 -18.91
C PHE A 57 -7.50 24.04 -19.96
N LYS A 58 -8.83 24.02 -19.84
CA LYS A 58 -9.72 23.26 -20.77
C LYS A 58 -9.32 21.79 -20.91
N SER A 59 -8.74 21.23 -19.84
CA SER A 59 -8.20 19.86 -19.82
C SER A 59 -9.00 19.00 -18.85
N ASN A 60 -9.62 17.95 -19.37
CA ASN A 60 -10.30 16.96 -18.53
C ASN A 60 -9.27 16.03 -17.88
N VAL A 61 -8.90 16.32 -16.63
CA VAL A 61 -7.92 15.53 -15.86
C VAL A 61 -8.41 14.13 -15.58
N MET A 62 -9.73 13.94 -15.39
CA MET A 62 -10.32 12.64 -15.09
C MET A 62 -10.29 11.72 -16.31
N GLY A 63 -10.37 12.27 -17.52
CA GLY A 63 -10.29 11.57 -18.78
C GLY A 63 -8.88 11.20 -19.24
N LEU A 64 -7.86 11.26 -18.38
CA LEU A 64 -6.51 10.80 -18.72
C LEU A 64 -6.40 9.28 -18.61
N TYR A 65 -6.22 8.63 -19.77
CA TYR A 65 -6.06 7.18 -19.88
C TYR A 65 -4.65 6.79 -20.27
N VAL A 66 -4.13 5.69 -19.68
CA VAL A 66 -2.88 5.05 -20.10
C VAL A 66 -3.21 3.72 -20.77
N ASN A 67 -2.56 3.46 -21.90
CA ASN A 67 -2.80 2.30 -22.77
C ASN A 67 -4.27 2.10 -23.16
N GLY A 68 -5.06 3.18 -23.14
CA GLY A 68 -6.42 3.16 -23.56
C GLY A 68 -7.44 2.56 -22.61
N PHE A 69 -7.04 1.92 -21.52
CA PHE A 69 -7.95 1.20 -20.63
C PHE A 69 -7.90 1.68 -19.17
N LEU A 70 -6.74 2.16 -18.72
CA LEU A 70 -6.56 2.50 -17.32
C LEU A 70 -6.85 3.99 -17.09
N PRO A 71 -7.92 4.35 -16.36
CA PRO A 71 -8.28 5.74 -16.06
C PRO A 71 -7.37 6.32 -14.98
N VAL A 72 -6.09 6.59 -15.34
CA VAL A 72 -5.07 7.06 -14.39
C VAL A 72 -5.44 8.42 -13.80
N GLY A 73 -6.05 9.30 -14.59
CA GLY A 73 -6.51 10.59 -14.12
C GLY A 73 -7.54 10.46 -13.01
N ALA A 74 -8.59 9.68 -13.22
CA ALA A 74 -9.61 9.42 -12.21
C ALA A 74 -9.03 8.76 -10.95
N LEU A 75 -8.09 7.82 -11.11
CA LEU A 75 -7.41 7.14 -10.03
C LEU A 75 -6.59 8.10 -9.15
N LEU A 76 -5.83 9.00 -9.77
CA LEU A 76 -5.03 10.01 -9.07
C LEU A 76 -5.91 11.04 -8.36
N VAL A 77 -6.96 11.52 -9.02
CA VAL A 77 -7.92 12.47 -8.41
C VAL A 77 -8.62 11.84 -7.22
N GLY A 78 -9.08 10.58 -7.33
CA GLY A 78 -9.67 9.83 -6.22
C GLY A 78 -8.70 9.63 -5.05
N ALA A 79 -7.45 9.30 -5.33
CA ALA A 79 -6.41 9.16 -4.30
C ALA A 79 -6.13 10.49 -3.58
N ALA A 80 -6.06 11.61 -4.31
CA ALA A 80 -5.89 12.94 -3.73
C ALA A 80 -7.10 13.33 -2.87
N ALA A 81 -8.32 13.10 -3.37
CA ALA A 81 -9.56 13.39 -2.65
C ALA A 81 -9.65 12.67 -1.30
N SER A 82 -9.16 11.44 -1.22
CA SER A 82 -9.22 10.62 0.00
C SER A 82 -7.99 10.73 0.90
N ALA A 83 -6.96 11.46 0.51
CA ALA A 83 -5.68 11.52 1.23
C ALA A 83 -5.85 11.91 2.72
N GLY A 84 -6.76 12.84 3.04
CA GLY A 84 -7.06 13.26 4.39
C GLY A 84 -7.55 12.13 5.29
N TYR A 85 -8.39 11.22 4.78
CA TYR A 85 -8.83 10.05 5.55
C TYR A 85 -7.64 9.18 5.97
N GLY A 86 -6.71 8.91 5.04
CA GLY A 86 -5.53 8.10 5.29
C GLY A 86 -4.55 8.78 6.26
N ILE A 87 -4.15 10.01 5.96
CA ILE A 87 -3.14 10.75 6.74
C ILE A 87 -3.62 10.95 8.18
N VAL A 88 -4.86 11.44 8.38
CA VAL A 88 -5.36 11.72 9.73
C VAL A 88 -5.67 10.43 10.49
N SER A 89 -6.15 9.36 9.85
CA SER A 89 -6.27 8.05 10.51
C SER A 89 -4.92 7.55 10.99
N TYR A 90 -3.87 7.66 10.17
CA TYR A 90 -2.52 7.23 10.55
C TYR A 90 -1.95 8.04 11.72
N THR A 91 -2.05 9.37 11.66
CA THR A 91 -1.47 10.27 12.68
C THR A 91 -2.24 10.26 14.00
N THR A 92 -3.57 10.18 13.95
CA THR A 92 -4.42 10.13 15.16
C THR A 92 -4.59 8.72 15.72
N GLY A 93 -4.11 7.69 15.02
CA GLY A 93 -4.26 6.31 15.42
C GLY A 93 -5.70 5.80 15.34
N VAL A 94 -6.54 6.35 14.49
CA VAL A 94 -7.89 5.83 14.26
C VAL A 94 -7.83 4.61 13.35
N ARG A 95 -8.17 3.43 13.90
CA ARG A 95 -8.17 2.19 13.12
C ARG A 95 -9.27 2.21 12.07
N ILE A 96 -8.89 2.01 10.80
CA ILE A 96 -9.85 1.88 9.71
C ILE A 96 -10.50 0.50 9.80
N ARG A 97 -11.79 0.49 10.15
CA ARG A 97 -12.64 -0.69 10.21
C ARG A 97 -13.63 -0.69 9.04
N ARG A 98 -14.33 -1.83 8.83
CA ARG A 98 -15.29 -1.98 7.72
C ARG A 98 -16.32 -0.84 7.63
N GLY A 99 -16.90 -0.39 8.76
CA GLY A 99 -17.87 0.70 8.75
C GLY A 99 -17.29 2.03 8.25
N LEU A 100 -16.08 2.40 8.68
CA LEU A 100 -15.38 3.59 8.18
C LEU A 100 -15.04 3.45 6.70
N MET A 101 -14.64 2.26 6.26
CA MET A 101 -14.35 1.97 4.85
C MET A 101 -15.59 2.17 3.97
N VAL A 102 -16.76 1.66 4.40
CA VAL A 102 -18.03 1.86 3.68
C VAL A 102 -18.39 3.35 3.61
N ALA A 103 -18.23 4.08 4.72
CA ALA A 103 -18.48 5.53 4.73
C ALA A 103 -17.57 6.28 3.75
N ILE A 104 -16.27 5.92 3.67
CA ILE A 104 -15.33 6.50 2.71
C ILE A 104 -15.75 6.16 1.28
N LEU A 105 -16.15 4.91 1.03
CA LEU A 105 -16.60 4.47 -0.30
C LEU A 105 -17.81 5.26 -0.78
N VAL A 106 -18.82 5.45 0.10
CA VAL A 106 -19.99 6.25 -0.22
C VAL A 106 -19.60 7.71 -0.48
N ALA A 107 -18.73 8.29 0.39
CA ALA A 107 -18.25 9.65 0.21
C ALA A 107 -17.51 9.84 -1.13
N GLN A 108 -16.69 8.88 -1.53
CA GLN A 108 -15.99 8.90 -2.84
C GLN A 108 -16.98 8.79 -4.01
N GLY A 109 -17.98 7.92 -3.91
CA GLY A 109 -19.04 7.82 -4.93
C GLY A 109 -19.78 9.15 -5.12
N LEU A 110 -20.15 9.82 -4.02
CA LEU A 110 -20.77 11.14 -4.08
C LEU A 110 -19.81 12.20 -4.63
N ALA A 111 -18.54 12.18 -4.22
CA ALA A 111 -17.53 13.13 -4.69
C ALA A 111 -17.31 13.03 -6.21
N TYR A 112 -17.39 11.82 -6.79
CA TYR A 112 -17.33 11.65 -8.24
C TYR A 112 -18.44 12.41 -8.95
N TRP A 113 -19.68 12.30 -8.48
CA TRP A 113 -20.82 13.03 -9.07
C TRP A 113 -20.67 14.54 -8.93
N VAL A 114 -20.14 15.01 -7.76
CA VAL A 114 -19.83 16.42 -7.59
C VAL A 114 -18.72 16.88 -8.55
N ALA A 115 -17.72 16.04 -8.83
CA ALA A 115 -16.67 16.32 -9.82
C ALA A 115 -17.27 16.48 -11.23
N GLN A 116 -18.18 15.59 -11.63
CA GLN A 116 -18.88 15.68 -12.91
C GLN A 116 -19.74 16.95 -13.00
N TYR A 117 -20.42 17.30 -11.90
CA TYR A 117 -21.17 18.56 -11.84
C TYR A 117 -20.23 19.79 -11.91
N ALA A 118 -19.09 19.76 -11.27
CA ALA A 118 -18.10 20.82 -11.35
C ALA A 118 -17.56 21.02 -12.77
N GLU A 119 -17.37 19.94 -13.51
CA GLU A 119 -17.00 19.97 -14.92
C GLU A 119 -18.10 20.65 -15.76
N PHE A 120 -19.36 20.25 -15.62
CA PHE A 120 -20.50 20.89 -16.23
C PHE A 120 -20.56 22.40 -15.91
N ALA A 121 -20.39 22.77 -14.64
CA ALA A 121 -20.43 24.18 -14.21
C ALA A 121 -19.26 25.00 -14.80
N ALA A 122 -18.11 24.39 -15.04
CA ALA A 122 -16.95 25.05 -15.66
C ALA A 122 -17.18 25.44 -17.13
N HIS A 123 -18.09 24.76 -17.83
CA HIS A 123 -18.44 25.10 -19.22
C HIS A 123 -19.39 26.29 -19.31
N GLY A 124 -19.98 26.73 -18.20
CA GLY A 124 -20.96 27.81 -18.16
C GLY A 124 -22.35 27.39 -18.67
N PRO A 125 -23.24 28.37 -18.94
CA PRO A 125 -24.60 28.08 -19.34
C PRO A 125 -24.67 27.55 -20.80
N LEU A 126 -24.70 26.22 -20.95
CA LEU A 126 -24.82 25.56 -22.23
C LEU A 126 -26.24 25.67 -22.78
N ARG A 127 -26.36 25.89 -24.08
CA ARG A 127 -27.62 25.95 -24.80
C ARG A 127 -27.55 25.19 -26.12
N TYR A 128 -28.67 24.62 -26.55
CA TYR A 128 -28.81 24.09 -27.89
C TYR A 128 -28.71 25.19 -28.91
N SER A 129 -27.89 25.05 -29.93
CA SER A 129 -27.74 26.05 -30.99
C SER A 129 -29.01 26.25 -31.80
N ALA A 130 -29.80 25.18 -32.00
CA ALA A 130 -31.03 25.22 -32.81
C ALA A 130 -32.24 25.83 -32.09
N THR A 131 -32.37 25.58 -30.77
CA THR A 131 -33.59 25.97 -30.02
C THR A 131 -33.34 27.05 -28.98
N GLY A 132 -32.07 27.34 -28.64
CA GLY A 132 -31.70 28.24 -27.52
C GLY A 132 -32.04 27.71 -26.13
N GLN A 133 -32.59 26.49 -26.03
CA GLN A 133 -32.96 25.86 -24.76
C GLN A 133 -31.72 25.56 -23.94
N ARG A 134 -31.83 25.75 -22.61
CA ARG A 134 -30.71 25.42 -21.67
C ARG A 134 -30.58 23.92 -21.52
N ILE A 135 -29.33 23.44 -21.54
CA ILE A 135 -28.97 22.06 -21.29
C ILE A 135 -28.79 21.86 -19.77
N GLY A 136 -29.53 20.91 -19.21
CA GLY A 136 -29.38 20.53 -17.79
C GLY A 136 -28.18 19.58 -17.58
N PHE A 137 -27.79 19.40 -16.30
CA PHE A 137 -26.62 18.53 -15.96
C PHE A 137 -26.77 17.08 -16.46
N VAL A 138 -27.93 16.47 -16.27
CA VAL A 138 -28.18 15.10 -16.69
C VAL A 138 -28.08 14.97 -18.21
N GLU A 139 -28.67 15.91 -18.92
CA GLU A 139 -28.66 15.97 -20.36
C GLU A 139 -27.23 16.21 -20.91
N TYR A 140 -26.51 17.14 -20.29
CA TYR A 140 -25.07 17.35 -20.57
C TYR A 140 -24.27 16.08 -20.39
N PHE A 141 -24.45 15.38 -19.27
CA PHE A 141 -23.72 14.14 -18.97
C PHE A 141 -24.03 13.04 -20.01
N GLN A 142 -25.28 12.92 -20.46
CA GLN A 142 -25.66 11.99 -21.52
C GLN A 142 -25.01 12.35 -22.84
N LEU A 143 -25.17 13.61 -23.28
CA LEU A 143 -24.59 14.09 -24.52
C LEU A 143 -23.08 13.95 -24.57
N GLU A 144 -22.40 14.33 -23.51
CA GLU A 144 -20.94 14.20 -23.41
C GLU A 144 -20.50 12.74 -23.46
N THR A 145 -21.25 11.85 -22.77
CA THR A 145 -20.93 10.42 -22.72
C THR A 145 -21.13 9.76 -24.11
N GLU A 146 -22.21 10.09 -24.82
CA GLU A 146 -22.51 9.53 -26.14
C GLU A 146 -21.62 10.09 -27.24
N ASN A 147 -21.19 11.35 -27.12
CA ASN A 147 -20.27 12.01 -28.06
C ASN A 147 -18.81 11.82 -27.72
N MET A 148 -18.48 10.99 -26.73
CA MET A 148 -17.09 10.64 -26.47
C MET A 148 -16.43 10.07 -27.70
N ALA A 149 -15.26 10.63 -28.06
CA ALA A 149 -14.49 10.16 -29.17
C ALA A 149 -13.10 9.68 -28.71
N TRP A 150 -12.67 8.57 -29.22
CA TRP A 150 -11.34 8.03 -29.00
C TRP A 150 -10.39 8.53 -30.06
N SER A 151 -9.37 9.28 -29.67
CA SER A 151 -8.29 9.70 -30.56
C SER A 151 -6.96 9.04 -30.16
N SER A 152 -6.23 8.50 -31.14
CA SER A 152 -4.88 8.01 -30.93
C SER A 152 -3.91 9.19 -30.85
N THR A 153 -3.17 9.30 -29.73
CA THR A 153 -2.11 10.30 -29.55
C THR A 153 -0.82 9.98 -30.31
N ARG A 154 -0.79 8.93 -31.13
CA ARG A 154 0.38 8.65 -31.98
C ARG A 154 0.45 9.69 -33.09
N SER A 155 1.48 10.51 -33.05
CA SER A 155 1.76 11.73 -33.81
C SER A 155 1.75 11.58 -35.34
N TYR A 156 1.57 10.40 -35.89
CA TYR A 156 1.58 10.10 -37.32
C TYR A 156 0.25 9.52 -37.85
N ASP A 157 -0.72 9.26 -36.97
CA ASP A 157 -1.99 8.68 -37.38
C ASP A 157 -3.05 9.77 -37.39
N HIS A 158 -3.35 10.33 -38.56
CA HIS A 158 -4.42 11.30 -38.80
C HIS A 158 -5.80 10.65 -38.95
N SER A 159 -5.96 9.45 -38.36
CA SER A 159 -7.26 8.78 -38.36
C SER A 159 -8.30 9.66 -37.66
N PRO A 160 -9.50 9.80 -38.23
CA PRO A 160 -10.56 10.55 -37.56
C PRO A 160 -10.88 9.91 -36.21
N PRO A 161 -11.23 10.70 -35.18
CA PRO A 161 -11.60 10.17 -33.89
C PRO A 161 -12.79 9.21 -34.02
N ILE A 162 -12.70 8.06 -33.37
CA ILE A 162 -13.76 7.05 -33.38
C ILE A 162 -14.77 7.43 -32.28
N GLU A 163 -15.99 7.76 -32.69
CA GLU A 163 -17.09 8.02 -31.76
C GLU A 163 -17.49 6.73 -31.04
N LEU A 164 -17.53 6.78 -29.71
CA LEU A 164 -17.83 5.61 -28.87
C LEU A 164 -19.36 5.36 -28.75
N GLY A 165 -20.19 6.37 -28.93
CA GLY A 165 -21.63 6.25 -28.76
C GLY A 165 -21.97 5.64 -27.36
N LYS A 166 -22.79 4.58 -27.36
CA LYS A 166 -23.18 3.89 -26.12
C LYS A 166 -22.02 3.27 -25.34
N TRP A 167 -20.87 3.00 -25.97
CA TRP A 167 -19.67 2.53 -25.27
C TRP A 167 -19.04 3.59 -24.36
N GLY A 168 -19.38 4.87 -24.55
CA GLY A 168 -19.00 5.95 -23.68
C GLY A 168 -19.41 5.70 -22.21
N TYR A 169 -20.57 5.06 -21.98
CA TYR A 169 -21.00 4.68 -20.62
C TYR A 169 -20.07 3.68 -19.93
N LEU A 170 -19.45 2.77 -20.68
CA LEU A 170 -18.45 1.86 -20.12
C LEU A 170 -17.19 2.63 -19.71
N VAL A 171 -16.78 3.62 -20.50
CA VAL A 171 -15.66 4.51 -20.19
C VAL A 171 -15.96 5.31 -18.93
N ARG A 172 -17.15 5.92 -18.80
CA ARG A 172 -17.58 6.65 -17.58
C ARG A 172 -17.65 5.74 -16.35
N PHE A 173 -18.12 4.49 -16.54
CA PHE A 173 -18.05 3.51 -15.44
C PHE A 173 -16.60 3.21 -15.03
N GLY A 174 -15.69 3.10 -16.00
CA GLY A 174 -14.26 2.94 -15.74
C GLY A 174 -13.67 4.13 -14.94
N GLU A 175 -14.04 5.37 -15.29
CA GLU A 175 -13.66 6.58 -14.54
C GLU A 175 -14.20 6.56 -13.11
N PHE A 176 -15.48 6.26 -12.95
CA PHE A 176 -16.10 6.11 -11.62
C PHE A 176 -15.38 5.07 -10.79
N ALA A 177 -15.16 3.88 -11.35
CA ALA A 177 -14.45 2.80 -10.67
C ALA A 177 -12.99 3.21 -10.34
N GLY A 178 -12.29 3.84 -11.28
CA GLY A 178 -10.95 4.37 -11.08
C GLY A 178 -10.90 5.40 -9.95
N PHE A 179 -11.81 6.35 -9.91
CA PHE A 179 -11.90 7.36 -8.86
C PHE A 179 -12.14 6.73 -7.48
N VAL A 180 -13.11 5.83 -7.37
CA VAL A 180 -13.44 5.14 -6.13
C VAL A 180 -12.27 4.26 -5.67
N LEU A 181 -11.67 3.48 -6.57
CA LEU A 181 -10.51 2.63 -6.25
C LEU A 181 -9.31 3.47 -5.84
N GLY A 182 -9.05 4.58 -6.53
CA GLY A 182 -8.04 5.56 -6.13
C GLY A 182 -8.25 6.03 -4.69
N GLY A 183 -9.49 6.40 -4.37
CA GLY A 183 -9.88 6.84 -3.04
C GLY A 183 -9.74 5.78 -1.95
N LEU A 184 -9.75 4.51 -2.31
CA LEU A 184 -9.59 3.41 -1.36
C LEU A 184 -8.13 2.97 -1.14
N ILE A 185 -7.15 3.43 -1.92
CA ILE A 185 -5.75 2.98 -1.83
C ILE A 185 -5.19 3.18 -0.42
N ALA A 186 -5.24 4.41 0.11
CA ALA A 186 -4.70 4.72 1.43
C ALA A 186 -5.49 4.03 2.57
N PRO A 187 -6.84 4.06 2.60
CA PRO A 187 -7.62 3.33 3.58
C PRO A 187 -7.37 1.82 3.59
N LEU A 188 -7.29 1.17 2.41
CA LEU A 188 -6.99 -0.26 2.30
C LEU A 188 -5.58 -0.59 2.78
N GLY A 189 -4.60 0.26 2.47
CA GLY A 189 -3.24 0.14 2.99
C GLY A 189 -3.21 0.17 4.52
N LEU A 190 -3.94 1.11 5.13
CA LEU A 190 -4.02 1.23 6.59
C LEU A 190 -4.83 0.09 7.24
N MET A 191 -5.83 -0.44 6.57
CA MET A 191 -6.58 -1.60 7.10
C MET A 191 -5.70 -2.84 7.23
N LYS A 192 -4.70 -2.99 6.35
CA LYS A 192 -3.71 -4.08 6.38
C LYS A 192 -2.51 -3.76 7.29
N ALA A 193 -2.31 -2.51 7.66
CA ALA A 193 -1.19 -2.09 8.49
C ALA A 193 -1.31 -2.67 9.91
N LYS A 194 -0.18 -3.03 10.50
CA LYS A 194 -0.13 -3.50 11.89
C LYS A 194 -0.54 -2.38 12.83
N TYR A 195 -1.28 -2.76 13.86
CA TYR A 195 -1.88 -1.82 14.81
C TYR A 195 -1.65 -2.30 16.24
N CYS A 196 -1.25 -1.39 17.10
CA CYS A 196 -1.09 -1.62 18.52
C CYS A 196 -2.40 -1.25 19.22
N ASP A 197 -3.16 -2.25 19.69
CA ASP A 197 -4.46 -2.02 20.34
C ASP A 197 -4.28 -1.32 21.70
N LEU A 198 -3.16 -1.55 22.43
CA LEU A 198 -2.87 -0.87 23.70
C LEU A 198 -2.68 0.64 23.53
N CYS A 199 -1.95 1.06 22.52
CA CYS A 199 -1.68 2.47 22.26
C CYS A 199 -2.64 3.07 21.24
N GLU A 200 -3.48 2.25 20.61
CA GLU A 200 -4.30 2.62 19.47
C GLU A 200 -3.49 3.43 18.43
N ALA A 201 -2.39 2.89 18.00
CA ALA A 201 -1.49 3.51 17.06
C ALA A 201 -1.03 2.52 15.99
N TYR A 202 -0.83 3.02 14.77
CA TYR A 202 -0.24 2.20 13.71
C TYR A 202 1.23 1.92 14.02
N MET A 203 1.63 0.66 13.88
CA MET A 203 3.01 0.24 14.12
C MET A 203 3.88 0.62 12.92
N LYS A 204 5.11 1.04 13.20
CA LYS A 204 6.12 1.32 12.17
C LYS A 204 6.88 0.04 11.83
N SER A 205 7.10 -0.20 10.55
CA SER A 205 7.90 -1.32 10.05
C SER A 205 9.18 -0.78 9.43
N ASP A 206 10.32 -1.13 10.01
CA ASP A 206 11.65 -0.79 9.51
C ASP A 206 12.29 -2.05 8.92
N LEU A 207 12.64 -2.03 7.64
CA LEU A 207 13.42 -3.10 7.02
C LEU A 207 14.85 -3.08 7.58
N LEU A 208 15.22 -4.14 8.31
CA LEU A 208 16.52 -4.25 8.96
C LEU A 208 17.57 -4.75 7.98
N VAL A 209 17.31 -5.87 7.33
CA VAL A 209 18.29 -6.54 6.48
C VAL A 209 17.61 -7.28 5.35
N THR A 210 18.33 -7.40 4.23
CA THR A 210 17.93 -8.21 3.08
C THR A 210 19.12 -9.10 2.72
N VAL A 211 18.89 -10.41 2.66
CA VAL A 211 19.90 -11.43 2.31
C VAL A 211 19.45 -12.14 1.03
N PRO A 212 20.33 -12.40 0.07
CA PRO A 212 19.98 -13.22 -1.09
C PRO A 212 19.54 -14.62 -0.65
N ALA A 213 18.47 -15.14 -1.24
CA ALA A 213 17.98 -16.50 -0.97
C ALA A 213 18.29 -17.47 -2.13
N GLY A 214 19.37 -17.25 -2.84
CA GLY A 214 19.74 -18.06 -4.02
C GLY A 214 18.84 -17.82 -5.24
N GLY A 215 19.25 -18.36 -6.40
CA GLY A 215 18.39 -18.44 -7.57
C GLY A 215 18.10 -17.10 -8.25
N GLY A 216 19.12 -16.46 -8.82
CA GLY A 216 18.87 -15.62 -9.97
C GLY A 216 18.52 -16.54 -11.14
N ALA A 217 17.25 -16.57 -11.54
CA ALA A 217 16.90 -17.22 -12.78
C ALA A 217 17.69 -16.54 -13.90
N ALA A 218 18.74 -17.20 -14.37
CA ALA A 218 19.27 -16.88 -15.69
C ALA A 218 18.11 -17.11 -16.66
N PHE A 219 17.78 -16.11 -17.44
CA PHE A 219 16.66 -16.07 -18.38
C PHE A 219 16.76 -17.16 -19.48
N LEU A 220 17.85 -17.93 -19.49
CA LEU A 220 18.10 -19.02 -20.42
C LEU A 220 18.11 -20.35 -19.67
N PRO A 221 17.24 -21.30 -20.05
CA PRO A 221 17.28 -22.64 -19.49
C PRO A 221 18.62 -23.30 -19.87
N LYS A 222 19.50 -23.43 -18.88
CA LYS A 222 20.69 -24.26 -19.04
C LYS A 222 20.26 -25.72 -18.97
N PHE A 223 20.67 -26.53 -19.94
CA PHE A 223 20.34 -27.94 -20.00
C PHE A 223 21.48 -28.80 -19.39
N GLY A 224 21.13 -29.97 -18.85
CA GLY A 224 22.11 -30.95 -18.39
C GLY A 224 22.80 -30.61 -17.06
N LYS A 225 24.10 -30.94 -16.98
CA LYS A 225 24.96 -30.78 -15.78
C LYS A 225 24.93 -29.33 -15.24
N ALA A 226 24.90 -28.31 -16.09
CA ALA A 226 24.86 -26.93 -15.71
C ALA A 226 23.58 -26.55 -14.94
N LYS A 227 22.46 -27.25 -15.15
CA LYS A 227 21.22 -27.06 -14.40
C LYS A 227 21.34 -27.62 -12.99
N ALA A 228 21.97 -28.77 -12.81
CA ALA A 228 22.20 -29.38 -11.51
C ALA A 228 23.15 -28.56 -10.64
N GLU A 229 24.25 -28.07 -11.19
CA GLU A 229 25.19 -27.18 -10.50
C GLU A 229 24.56 -25.87 -10.11
N GLN A 230 23.71 -25.29 -10.96
CA GLN A 230 22.98 -24.07 -10.67
C GLN A 230 21.92 -24.28 -9.56
N ALA A 231 21.25 -25.43 -9.55
CA ALA A 231 20.31 -25.78 -8.49
C ALA A 231 21.03 -25.98 -7.15
N ALA A 232 22.17 -26.68 -7.12
CA ALA A 232 22.99 -26.88 -5.94
C ALA A 232 23.51 -25.54 -5.37
N SER A 233 24.01 -24.65 -6.22
CA SER A 233 24.50 -23.33 -5.80
C SER A 233 23.35 -22.43 -5.27
N ALA A 234 22.17 -22.55 -5.85
CA ALA A 234 20.98 -21.83 -5.37
C ALA A 234 20.51 -22.35 -4.01
N GLN A 235 20.59 -23.65 -3.79
CA GLN A 235 20.26 -24.27 -2.50
C GLN A 235 21.26 -23.88 -1.41
N ALA A 236 22.57 -23.96 -1.71
CA ALA A 236 23.61 -23.54 -0.77
C ALA A 236 23.46 -22.06 -0.37
N ALA A 237 23.16 -21.17 -1.32
CA ALA A 237 22.92 -19.76 -1.04
C ALA A 237 21.61 -19.54 -0.24
N MET A 238 20.63 -20.42 -0.38
CA MET A 238 19.40 -20.36 0.42
C MET A 238 19.68 -20.79 1.87
N GLU A 239 20.44 -21.85 2.06
CA GLU A 239 20.85 -22.32 3.40
C GLU A 239 21.73 -21.29 4.10
N GLU A 240 22.73 -20.73 3.44
CA GLU A 240 23.56 -19.64 3.98
C GLU A 240 22.71 -18.42 4.36
N GLY A 241 21.78 -18.04 3.50
CA GLY A 241 20.85 -16.92 3.78
C GLY A 241 19.96 -17.19 4.98
N ALA A 242 19.45 -18.41 5.12
CA ALA A 242 18.62 -18.80 6.27
C ALA A 242 19.42 -18.72 7.59
N VAL A 243 20.65 -19.25 7.62
CA VAL A 243 21.53 -19.19 8.79
C VAL A 243 21.78 -17.74 9.23
N LYS A 244 22.07 -16.82 8.29
CA LYS A 244 22.27 -15.39 8.61
C LYS A 244 21.02 -14.72 9.18
N ILE A 245 19.84 -15.12 8.71
CA ILE A 245 18.59 -14.62 9.26
C ILE A 245 18.34 -15.17 10.67
N ASP A 246 18.60 -16.45 10.89
CA ASP A 246 18.44 -17.09 12.20
C ASP A 246 19.38 -16.46 13.23
N GLU A 247 20.60 -16.11 12.87
CA GLU A 247 21.51 -15.37 13.75
C GLU A 247 20.91 -14.02 14.17
N VAL A 248 20.35 -13.23 13.25
CA VAL A 248 19.69 -11.95 13.57
C VAL A 248 18.49 -12.16 14.48
N VAL A 249 17.69 -13.19 14.22
CA VAL A 249 16.53 -13.56 15.03
C VAL A 249 16.93 -13.97 16.43
N GLU A 250 18.03 -14.71 16.56
CA GLU A 250 18.53 -15.18 17.86
C GLU A 250 19.00 -14.03 18.75
N PHE A 251 19.68 -13.00 18.19
CA PHE A 251 19.97 -11.77 18.94
C PHE A 251 18.68 -11.09 19.43
N GLY A 252 17.63 -11.08 18.59
CA GLY A 252 16.32 -10.57 18.99
C GLY A 252 15.71 -11.37 20.16
N ARG A 253 15.76 -12.69 20.12
CA ARG A 253 15.27 -13.58 21.20
C ARG A 253 16.01 -13.38 22.51
N ARG A 254 17.33 -13.18 22.45
CA ARG A 254 18.18 -12.92 23.63
C ARG A 254 18.02 -11.51 24.19
N GLY A 255 17.33 -10.63 23.49
CA GLY A 255 17.18 -9.23 23.89
C GLY A 255 18.43 -8.37 23.66
N ASP A 256 19.41 -8.85 22.88
CA ASP A 256 20.65 -8.13 22.59
C ASP A 256 20.49 -7.20 21.37
N ALA A 257 20.07 -5.97 21.63
CA ALA A 257 19.90 -4.96 20.60
C ALA A 257 21.21 -4.49 19.98
N THR A 258 22.31 -4.52 20.76
CA THR A 258 23.63 -4.09 20.30
C THR A 258 24.25 -5.13 19.37
N GLY A 259 24.23 -6.41 19.77
CA GLY A 259 24.69 -7.52 18.95
C GLY A 259 23.89 -7.63 17.65
N MET A 260 22.57 -7.48 17.73
CA MET A 260 21.72 -7.49 16.52
C MET A 260 22.09 -6.37 15.55
N ARG A 261 22.39 -5.15 16.04
CA ARG A 261 22.82 -4.04 15.17
C ARG A 261 24.15 -4.33 14.48
N ALA A 262 25.12 -4.82 15.25
CA ALA A 262 26.42 -5.18 14.69
C ALA A 262 26.25 -6.23 13.57
N LYS A 263 25.45 -7.27 13.83
CA LYS A 263 25.18 -8.32 12.85
C LYS A 263 24.42 -7.80 11.63
N VAL A 264 23.43 -6.96 11.82
CA VAL A 264 22.70 -6.31 10.71
C VAL A 264 23.64 -5.43 9.87
N ALA A 265 24.56 -4.70 10.49
CA ALA A 265 25.56 -3.88 9.79
C ALA A 265 26.53 -4.74 8.98
N GLU A 266 27.03 -5.84 9.57
CA GLU A 266 27.88 -6.82 8.89
C GLU A 266 27.19 -7.38 7.64
N ILE A 267 25.97 -7.90 7.79
CA ILE A 267 25.21 -8.47 6.67
C ILE A 267 24.95 -7.41 5.59
N LYS A 268 24.63 -6.17 5.96
CA LYS A 268 24.44 -5.08 4.99
C LYS A 268 25.73 -4.77 4.22
N ALA A 269 26.87 -4.79 4.88
CA ALA A 269 28.16 -4.58 4.23
C ALA A 269 28.45 -5.69 3.20
N GLN A 270 28.16 -6.95 3.56
CA GLN A 270 28.35 -8.11 2.67
C GLN A 270 27.36 -8.13 1.51
N HIS A 271 26.11 -7.72 1.73
CA HIS A 271 24.96 -7.93 0.82
C HIS A 271 24.24 -6.65 0.40
N GLY A 272 24.92 -5.50 0.33
CA GLY A 272 24.30 -4.20 0.04
C GLY A 272 23.42 -4.13 -1.23
N LYS A 273 23.64 -5.01 -2.21
CA LYS A 273 22.85 -5.12 -3.45
C LYS A 273 21.78 -6.24 -3.41
N ALA A 274 21.58 -6.91 -2.29
CA ALA A 274 20.65 -8.04 -2.19
C ALA A 274 19.19 -7.64 -2.48
N HIS A 275 18.83 -6.37 -2.28
CA HIS A 275 17.48 -5.86 -2.57
C HIS A 275 17.08 -6.01 -4.06
N ARG A 276 18.05 -6.07 -4.98
CA ARG A 276 17.83 -6.26 -6.42
C ARG A 276 17.68 -7.73 -6.85
N LYS A 277 17.92 -8.67 -5.94
CA LYS A 277 17.81 -10.10 -6.26
C LYS A 277 16.34 -10.53 -6.29
N PRO A 278 15.97 -11.42 -7.26
CA PRO A 278 14.59 -11.86 -7.42
C PRO A 278 14.11 -12.74 -6.25
N ARG A 279 15.04 -13.43 -5.57
CA ARG A 279 14.73 -14.24 -4.39
C ARG A 279 15.59 -13.77 -3.21
N LYS A 280 14.93 -13.43 -2.10
CA LYS A 280 15.61 -12.80 -0.96
C LYS A 280 14.87 -13.04 0.33
N PHE A 281 15.61 -13.21 1.40
CA PHE A 281 15.10 -13.11 2.77
C PHE A 281 15.10 -11.65 3.21
N GLN A 282 14.09 -11.29 4.00
CA GLN A 282 13.97 -9.96 4.57
C GLN A 282 13.58 -10.06 6.04
N VAL A 283 14.27 -9.30 6.89
CA VAL A 283 13.90 -9.14 8.30
C VAL A 283 13.45 -7.70 8.49
N SER A 284 12.26 -7.54 9.07
CA SER A 284 11.68 -6.25 9.40
C SER A 284 11.39 -6.17 10.89
N LEU A 285 11.75 -5.05 11.49
CA LEU A 285 11.37 -4.70 12.85
C LEU A 285 10.05 -3.93 12.81
N VAL A 286 9.01 -4.52 13.36
CA VAL A 286 7.71 -3.88 13.52
C VAL A 286 7.59 -3.42 14.97
N ARG A 287 7.36 -2.13 15.20
CA ARG A 287 7.35 -1.54 16.54
C ARG A 287 6.28 -0.48 16.71
N CYS A 288 5.72 -0.44 17.91
CA CYS A 288 4.81 0.63 18.31
C CYS A 288 5.61 1.92 18.57
N PRO A 289 5.19 3.09 18.04
CA PRO A 289 5.87 4.35 18.32
C PRO A 289 5.72 4.82 19.77
N GLN A 290 4.75 4.33 20.52
CA GLN A 290 4.42 4.80 21.87
C GLN A 290 4.91 3.84 22.99
N CYS A 291 4.41 2.61 23.07
CA CYS A 291 4.68 1.69 24.17
C CYS A 291 5.95 0.85 24.01
N SER A 292 6.67 1.00 22.94
CA SER A 292 7.86 0.18 22.66
C SER A 292 7.58 -1.33 22.55
N SER A 293 6.33 -1.77 22.38
CA SER A 293 6.06 -3.15 21.97
C SER A 293 6.50 -3.35 20.52
N GLY A 294 7.01 -4.52 20.21
CA GLY A 294 7.44 -4.80 18.84
C GLY A 294 7.80 -6.26 18.62
N HIS A 295 7.98 -6.61 17.35
CA HIS A 295 8.36 -7.94 16.94
C HIS A 295 9.21 -7.89 15.68
N LEU A 296 10.07 -8.90 15.49
CA LEU A 296 10.76 -9.16 14.24
C LEU A 296 9.84 -10.00 13.35
N ARG A 297 9.83 -9.69 12.07
CA ARG A 297 9.16 -10.50 11.05
C ARG A 297 10.15 -10.89 9.97
N CYS A 298 10.18 -12.17 9.68
CA CYS A 298 11.02 -12.74 8.65
C CYS A 298 10.16 -13.14 7.45
N TYR A 299 10.60 -12.75 6.27
CA TYR A 299 9.91 -13.05 5.00
C TYR A 299 10.87 -13.65 4.00
N LEU A 300 10.37 -14.61 3.24
CA LEU A 300 10.94 -14.97 1.95
C LEU A 300 10.19 -14.21 0.87
N THR A 301 10.89 -13.36 0.14
CA THR A 301 10.34 -12.62 -1.00
C THR A 301 10.82 -13.27 -2.28
N VAL A 302 9.89 -13.65 -3.15
CA VAL A 302 10.17 -14.23 -4.46
C VAL A 302 9.53 -13.36 -5.53
N GLN A 303 10.33 -12.84 -6.45
CA GLN A 303 9.88 -12.06 -7.59
C GLN A 303 9.86 -12.95 -8.84
N ASN A 304 8.68 -13.20 -9.37
CA ASN A 304 8.44 -13.93 -10.61
C ASN A 304 7.90 -12.95 -11.66
N GLY A 305 8.78 -12.43 -12.51
CA GLY A 305 8.42 -11.34 -13.44
C GLY A 305 7.93 -10.11 -12.68
N ASN A 306 6.71 -9.66 -12.96
CA ASN A 306 6.08 -8.51 -12.30
C ASN A 306 5.36 -8.87 -10.98
N ARG A 307 5.29 -10.13 -10.61
CA ARG A 307 4.62 -10.55 -9.35
C ARG A 307 5.64 -10.73 -8.25
N ILE A 308 5.34 -10.15 -7.09
CA ILE A 308 6.14 -10.27 -5.88
C ILE A 308 5.32 -11.05 -4.86
N ASN A 309 5.80 -12.22 -4.47
CA ASN A 309 5.19 -13.04 -3.43
C ASN A 309 6.02 -12.91 -2.15
N HIS A 310 5.33 -12.66 -1.03
CA HIS A 310 5.93 -12.62 0.30
C HIS A 310 5.40 -13.79 1.10
N THR A 311 6.27 -14.69 1.51
CA THR A 311 5.95 -15.79 2.43
C THR A 311 6.51 -15.45 3.80
N GLU A 312 5.66 -15.32 4.80
CA GLU A 312 6.09 -15.10 6.19
C GLU A 312 6.68 -16.42 6.72
N LEU A 313 7.92 -16.36 7.19
CA LEU A 313 8.65 -17.51 7.74
C LEU A 313 8.47 -17.61 9.25
N GLY A 314 8.28 -16.47 9.92
CA GLY A 314 8.09 -16.44 11.36
C GLY A 314 8.07 -15.02 11.92
N THR A 315 7.59 -14.94 13.16
CA THR A 315 7.54 -13.70 13.95
C THR A 315 8.12 -13.99 15.34
N VAL A 316 8.97 -13.09 15.83
CA VAL A 316 9.57 -13.16 17.17
C VAL A 316 9.20 -11.90 17.93
N GLU A 317 8.52 -12.07 19.06
CA GLU A 317 8.20 -10.94 19.94
C GLU A 317 9.46 -10.43 20.63
N LEU A 318 9.57 -9.11 20.76
CA LEU A 318 10.70 -8.44 21.36
C LEU A 318 10.29 -7.79 22.67
N THR A 319 11.21 -7.78 23.62
CA THR A 319 11.00 -7.10 24.91
C THR A 319 10.94 -5.58 24.71
N GLN A 320 10.22 -4.89 25.60
CA GLN A 320 10.15 -3.42 25.54
C GLN A 320 11.53 -2.78 25.76
N GLU A 321 12.36 -3.40 26.58
CA GLU A 321 13.74 -2.97 26.84
C GLU A 321 14.57 -3.00 25.57
N PHE A 322 14.53 -4.11 24.83
CA PHE A 322 15.17 -4.22 23.53
C PHE A 322 14.76 -3.10 22.57
N ILE A 323 13.48 -2.80 22.46
CA ILE A 323 12.99 -1.74 21.57
C ILE A 323 13.43 -0.36 22.04
N ARG A 324 13.48 -0.10 23.35
CA ARG A 324 14.01 1.16 23.92
C ARG A 324 15.49 1.32 23.59
N GLU A 325 16.29 0.29 23.83
CA GLU A 325 17.71 0.29 23.49
C GLU A 325 17.93 0.46 21.98
N TRP A 326 17.12 -0.23 21.17
CA TRP A 326 17.15 -0.07 19.72
C TRP A 326 16.88 1.36 19.27
N ARG A 327 16.03 2.12 19.96
CA ARG A 327 15.75 3.52 19.66
C ARG A 327 16.87 4.47 20.10
N ALA A 328 17.37 4.29 21.32
CA ALA A 328 18.30 5.23 21.95
C ALA A 328 19.58 5.49 21.14
N LYS A 329 20.05 4.51 20.38
CA LYS A 329 21.26 4.64 19.53
C LYS A 329 20.99 5.11 18.09
N ARG A 330 19.72 5.46 17.74
CA ARG A 330 19.38 6.07 16.45
C ARG A 330 19.21 7.60 16.52
N ALA A 331 19.06 8.14 17.71
CA ALA A 331 19.06 9.57 18.01
C ALA A 331 20.48 10.07 18.20
#